data_dd3ad5d9ce190afa123e7d29069e00f7
#
_entry.id   dd3ad5d9ce190afa123e7d29069e00f7
#
_cell.length_a   1.000
_cell.length_b   1.000
_cell.length_c   1.000
_cell.angle_alpha   90.00
_cell.angle_beta   90.00
_cell.angle_gamma   90.00
#
_symmetry.space_group_name_H-M   'P 1'
#
loop_
_entity.id
_entity.type
_entity.pdbx_description
1 polymer ?
#
loop_
_entity_poly.entity_id
_entity_poly.type
_entity_poly.pdbx_seq_one_letter_code
_entity_poly.pdbx_strand_id
1 'polypeptide(L)'
;MQLAIVLVAAGASTRMGFDKVWADLDGEPLLARAVASARSLQPAELILVVSAERLADAARLAPEATIVSGGPRRRDSVAAGLAASRAAWLAIHDGARALAPPELFQRGLDAAQPTGAAVPGIPLKDTIKRVAASRVVGTPVRAEHVAVQTPQVFRRDLLLRALAMTDDDVTDEAILVERLGIEVAVFVGDERAFKITTPLDFALAGAVLSDSRHVR
;
A
#
# COMPACT_ATOMS: atom_id res chain seq x y z
N MET A 1 11.23 -12.99 -12.23
CA MET A 1 9.79 -13.26 -11.96
C MET A 1 8.99 -12.07 -12.45
N GLN A 2 7.78 -12.29 -12.99
CA GLN A 2 6.92 -11.18 -13.43
C GLN A 2 6.16 -10.63 -12.22
N LEU A 3 6.53 -9.43 -11.78
CA LEU A 3 5.87 -8.68 -10.72
C LEU A 3 5.02 -7.56 -11.34
N ALA A 4 3.75 -7.50 -10.99
CA ALA A 4 2.91 -6.31 -11.19
C ALA A 4 2.91 -5.46 -9.92
N ILE A 5 2.96 -4.14 -10.07
CA ILE A 5 2.74 -3.20 -8.98
C ILE A 5 1.38 -2.54 -9.18
N VAL A 6 0.50 -2.68 -8.19
CA VAL A 6 -0.84 -2.09 -8.17
C VAL A 6 -0.85 -0.95 -7.14
N LEU A 7 -0.86 0.28 -7.63
CA LEU A 7 -0.97 1.48 -6.79
C LEU A 7 -2.44 1.84 -6.58
N VAL A 8 -2.92 1.70 -5.34
CA VAL A 8 -4.30 2.00 -4.98
C VAL A 8 -4.41 3.45 -4.49
N ALA A 9 -5.10 4.28 -5.26
CA ALA A 9 -5.21 5.72 -5.06
C ALA A 9 -6.65 6.26 -5.27
N ALA A 10 -7.69 5.39 -5.23
CA ALA A 10 -9.08 5.75 -5.46
C ALA A 10 -9.82 6.28 -4.20
N GLY A 11 -9.18 6.31 -3.03
CA GLY A 11 -9.82 6.69 -1.76
C GLY A 11 -10.15 8.19 -1.67
N ALA A 12 -11.32 8.53 -1.15
CA ALA A 12 -11.89 9.88 -1.09
C ALA A 12 -11.21 10.89 -0.13
N SER A 13 -10.10 10.52 0.53
CA SER A 13 -9.30 11.43 1.40
C SER A 13 -10.09 12.26 2.44
N THR A 14 -11.23 11.75 2.95
CA THR A 14 -12.21 12.48 3.76
C THR A 14 -11.62 13.20 4.99
N ARG A 15 -10.57 12.65 5.61
CA ARG A 15 -9.90 13.22 6.80
C ARG A 15 -9.03 14.45 6.51
N MET A 16 -8.66 14.68 5.26
CA MET A 16 -7.79 15.79 4.85
C MET A 16 -8.58 17.00 4.34
N GLY A 17 -9.87 16.82 4.00
CA GLY A 17 -10.69 17.88 3.40
C GLY A 17 -10.33 18.23 1.95
N PHE A 18 -9.33 17.58 1.40
CA PHE A 18 -8.90 17.70 0.00
C PHE A 18 -8.36 16.36 -0.51
N ASP A 19 -8.25 16.22 -1.83
CA ASP A 19 -7.73 15.01 -2.48
C ASP A 19 -6.19 14.91 -2.31
N LYS A 20 -5.79 14.33 -1.18
CA LYS A 20 -4.39 14.32 -0.72
C LYS A 20 -3.42 13.66 -1.69
N VAL A 21 -3.84 12.61 -2.43
CA VAL A 21 -2.94 11.89 -3.34
C VAL A 21 -2.59 12.73 -4.58
N TRP A 22 -3.43 13.74 -4.87
CA TRP A 22 -3.20 14.72 -5.93
C TRP A 22 -2.67 16.06 -5.42
N ALA A 23 -2.55 16.25 -4.10
CA ALA A 23 -1.99 17.46 -3.52
C ALA A 23 -0.49 17.57 -3.82
N ASP A 24 -0.05 18.80 -4.03
CA ASP A 24 1.37 19.11 -4.21
C ASP A 24 2.16 18.79 -2.95
N LEU A 25 3.13 17.90 -3.08
CA LEU A 25 4.10 17.57 -2.05
C LEU A 25 5.49 17.90 -2.59
N ASP A 26 5.96 19.12 -2.30
CA ASP A 26 7.29 19.57 -2.70
C ASP A 26 7.47 19.58 -4.24
N GLY A 27 6.54 20.25 -4.93
CA GLY A 27 6.60 20.55 -6.36
C GLY A 27 5.97 19.52 -7.29
N GLU A 28 5.46 18.40 -6.78
CA GLU A 28 4.74 17.40 -7.57
C GLU A 28 3.62 16.73 -6.77
N PRO A 29 2.60 16.16 -7.44
CA PRO A 29 1.55 15.41 -6.74
C PRO A 29 2.15 14.28 -5.88
N LEU A 30 1.61 14.10 -4.68
CA LEU A 30 2.02 13.01 -3.77
C LEU A 30 2.04 11.66 -4.52
N LEU A 31 1.04 11.38 -5.34
CA LEU A 31 0.94 10.15 -6.12
C LEU A 31 2.08 9.98 -7.12
N ALA A 32 2.63 11.07 -7.68
CA ALA A 32 3.75 11.02 -8.62
C ALA A 32 4.99 10.37 -7.97
N ARG A 33 5.21 10.63 -6.69
CA ARG A 33 6.32 10.02 -5.92
C ARG A 33 6.14 8.51 -5.76
N ALA A 34 4.93 8.07 -5.41
CA ALA A 34 4.63 6.63 -5.33
C ALA A 34 4.82 5.95 -6.71
N VAL A 35 4.39 6.60 -7.78
CA VAL A 35 4.59 6.13 -9.15
C VAL A 35 6.08 6.07 -9.49
N ALA A 36 6.87 7.09 -9.16
CA ALA A 36 8.31 7.12 -9.41
C ALA A 36 9.05 6.00 -8.68
N SER A 37 8.71 5.76 -7.41
CA SER A 37 9.25 4.63 -6.63
C SER A 37 8.93 3.28 -7.28
N ALA A 38 7.66 3.04 -7.65
CA ALA A 38 7.24 1.82 -8.31
C ALA A 38 7.90 1.63 -9.69
N ARG A 39 7.97 2.70 -10.49
CA ARG A 39 8.58 2.71 -11.83
C ARG A 39 10.07 2.34 -11.81
N SER A 40 10.81 2.78 -10.80
CA SER A 40 12.25 2.53 -10.70
C SER A 40 12.63 1.06 -10.62
N LEU A 41 11.69 0.20 -10.22
CA LEU A 41 11.84 -1.27 -10.21
C LEU A 41 11.65 -1.92 -11.59
N GLN A 42 11.24 -1.16 -12.59
CA GLN A 42 10.91 -1.69 -13.92
C GLN A 42 9.99 -2.92 -13.85
N PRO A 43 8.82 -2.82 -13.16
CA PRO A 43 7.92 -3.95 -13.00
C PRO A 43 7.41 -4.43 -14.35
N ALA A 44 7.01 -5.71 -14.45
CA ALA A 44 6.41 -6.24 -15.66
C ALA A 44 5.10 -5.52 -16.03
N GLU A 45 4.36 -5.07 -15.01
CA GLU A 45 3.13 -4.29 -15.16
C GLU A 45 3.06 -3.24 -14.05
N LEU A 46 2.74 -2.00 -14.42
CA LEU A 46 2.39 -0.94 -13.47
C LEU A 46 0.91 -0.60 -13.66
N ILE A 47 0.13 -0.74 -12.59
CA ILE A 47 -1.32 -0.52 -12.61
C ILE A 47 -1.64 0.57 -11.60
N LEU A 48 -2.33 1.60 -12.04
CA LEU A 48 -2.74 2.71 -11.20
C LEU A 48 -4.26 2.73 -11.08
N VAL A 49 -4.75 2.51 -9.87
CA VAL A 49 -6.18 2.47 -9.55
C VAL A 49 -6.57 3.79 -8.90
N VAL A 50 -7.39 4.59 -9.59
CA VAL A 50 -7.82 5.92 -9.18
C VAL A 50 -9.33 6.05 -9.21
N SER A 51 -9.89 7.15 -8.69
CA SER A 51 -11.32 7.43 -8.85
C SER A 51 -11.66 7.74 -10.32
N ALA A 52 -12.93 7.56 -10.72
CA ALA A 52 -13.36 7.73 -12.10
C ALA A 52 -13.05 9.13 -12.64
N GLU A 53 -13.15 10.17 -11.79
CA GLU A 53 -12.90 11.56 -12.15
C GLU A 53 -11.41 11.85 -12.43
N ARG A 54 -10.51 10.94 -11.98
CA ARG A 54 -9.05 11.10 -12.07
C ARG A 54 -8.39 10.26 -13.15
N LEU A 55 -9.16 9.53 -13.95
CA LEU A 55 -8.60 8.66 -15.00
C LEU A 55 -7.71 9.42 -15.99
N ALA A 56 -8.17 10.59 -16.46
CA ALA A 56 -7.41 11.40 -17.41
C ALA A 56 -6.14 12.02 -16.77
N ASP A 57 -6.22 12.43 -15.49
CA ASP A 57 -5.08 12.94 -14.76
C ASP A 57 -4.03 11.85 -14.53
N ALA A 58 -4.47 10.65 -14.16
CA ALA A 58 -3.61 9.48 -13.97
C ALA A 58 -2.90 9.05 -15.26
N ALA A 59 -3.60 9.07 -16.39
CA ALA A 59 -3.01 8.76 -17.69
C ALA A 59 -1.93 9.77 -18.10
N ARG A 60 -2.08 11.05 -17.74
CA ARG A 60 -1.04 12.06 -17.95
C ARG A 60 0.16 11.89 -16.99
N LEU A 61 -0.11 11.51 -15.75
CA LEU A 61 0.91 11.32 -14.71
C LEU A 61 1.78 10.09 -14.99
N ALA A 62 1.20 9.00 -15.46
CA ALA A 62 1.86 7.72 -15.68
C ALA A 62 1.40 7.09 -17.02
N PRO A 63 1.86 7.62 -18.16
CA PRO A 63 1.40 7.18 -19.48
C PRO A 63 1.78 5.73 -19.82
N GLU A 64 2.77 5.15 -19.12
CA GLU A 64 3.17 3.76 -19.25
C GLU A 64 2.32 2.79 -18.41
N ALA A 65 1.53 3.31 -17.45
CA ALA A 65 0.74 2.49 -16.55
C ALA A 65 -0.62 2.13 -17.15
N THR A 66 -1.13 0.96 -16.78
CA THR A 66 -2.55 0.62 -17.00
C THR A 66 -3.39 1.38 -15.97
N ILE A 67 -4.25 2.28 -16.43
CA ILE A 67 -5.12 3.07 -15.57
C ILE A 67 -6.47 2.39 -15.44
N VAL A 68 -6.94 2.20 -14.20
CA VAL A 68 -8.24 1.57 -13.89
C VAL A 68 -9.03 2.42 -12.91
N SER A 69 -10.35 2.42 -13.08
CA SER A 69 -11.25 3.00 -12.08
C SER A 69 -11.33 2.08 -10.86
N GLY A 70 -11.15 2.66 -9.68
CA GLY A 70 -11.41 1.97 -8.42
C GLY A 70 -12.89 1.86 -8.10
N GLY A 71 -13.20 1.05 -7.08
CA GLY A 71 -14.55 0.87 -6.56
C GLY A 71 -14.77 1.65 -5.25
N PRO A 72 -15.97 1.52 -4.67
CA PRO A 72 -16.37 2.27 -3.47
C PRO A 72 -15.56 1.88 -2.22
N ARG A 73 -15.08 0.63 -2.12
CA ARG A 73 -14.24 0.14 -1.03
C ARG A 73 -12.81 -0.07 -1.50
N ARG A 74 -11.85 -0.11 -0.54
CA ARG A 74 -10.46 -0.38 -0.86
C ARG A 74 -10.29 -1.74 -1.54
N ARG A 75 -10.98 -2.78 -1.04
CA ARG A 75 -10.96 -4.12 -1.65
C ARG A 75 -11.45 -4.15 -3.10
N ASP A 76 -12.47 -3.35 -3.45
CA ASP A 76 -13.01 -3.28 -4.82
C ASP A 76 -11.97 -2.66 -5.76
N SER A 77 -11.23 -1.67 -5.28
CA SER A 77 -10.12 -1.06 -6.00
C SER A 77 -8.96 -2.05 -6.19
N VAL A 78 -8.64 -2.86 -5.18
CA VAL A 78 -7.64 -3.94 -5.31
C VAL A 78 -8.10 -4.99 -6.30
N ALA A 79 -9.38 -5.39 -6.26
CA ALA A 79 -9.96 -6.35 -7.20
C ALA A 79 -9.88 -5.83 -8.66
N ALA A 80 -10.17 -4.54 -8.88
CA ALA A 80 -10.04 -3.91 -10.19
C ALA A 80 -8.58 -3.93 -10.71
N GLY A 81 -7.62 -3.60 -9.86
CA GLY A 81 -6.19 -3.68 -10.18
C GLY A 81 -5.73 -5.12 -10.48
N LEU A 82 -6.18 -6.09 -9.68
CA LEU A 82 -5.89 -7.51 -9.89
C LEU A 82 -6.48 -8.04 -11.21
N ALA A 83 -7.68 -7.62 -11.57
CA ALA A 83 -8.34 -8.00 -12.83
C ALA A 83 -7.60 -7.46 -14.06
N ALA A 84 -6.95 -6.29 -13.94
CA ALA A 84 -6.15 -5.68 -14.99
C ALA A 84 -4.76 -6.32 -15.16
N SER A 85 -4.30 -7.16 -14.21
CA SER A 85 -2.99 -7.79 -14.24
C SER A 85 -3.05 -9.23 -14.75
N ARG A 86 -1.96 -9.65 -15.41
CA ARG A 86 -1.67 -11.06 -15.76
C ARG A 86 -0.40 -11.59 -15.10
N ALA A 87 0.33 -10.74 -14.40
CA ALA A 87 1.56 -11.13 -13.72
C ALA A 87 1.32 -12.20 -12.65
N ALA A 88 2.30 -13.07 -12.44
CA ALA A 88 2.22 -14.16 -11.44
C ALA A 88 2.24 -13.62 -9.99
N TRP A 89 2.87 -12.47 -9.78
CA TRP A 89 3.02 -11.80 -8.49
C TRP A 89 2.50 -10.38 -8.53
N LEU A 90 1.84 -9.95 -7.46
CA LEU A 90 1.32 -8.59 -7.30
C LEU A 90 1.86 -7.98 -6.02
N ALA A 91 2.33 -6.74 -6.11
CA ALA A 91 2.58 -5.87 -4.98
C ALA A 91 1.45 -4.84 -4.89
N ILE A 92 0.59 -4.97 -3.89
CA ILE A 92 -0.49 -4.02 -3.62
C ILE A 92 0.08 -2.90 -2.74
N HIS A 93 0.04 -1.67 -3.24
CA HIS A 93 0.63 -0.54 -2.55
C HIS A 93 -0.33 0.65 -2.47
N ASP A 94 -0.43 1.22 -1.28
CA ASP A 94 -1.22 2.44 -1.06
C ASP A 94 -0.52 3.65 -1.71
N GLY A 95 -1.17 4.33 -2.65
CA GLY A 95 -0.65 5.57 -3.26
C GLY A 95 -0.35 6.69 -2.25
N ALA A 96 -0.91 6.61 -1.05
CA ALA A 96 -0.65 7.53 0.05
C ALA A 96 0.65 7.24 0.85
N ARG A 97 1.45 6.24 0.46
CA ARG A 97 2.79 5.97 1.03
C ARG A 97 3.88 6.40 0.04
N ALA A 98 3.85 7.68 -0.27
CA ALA A 98 4.63 8.30 -1.33
C ALA A 98 6.16 8.18 -1.17
N LEU A 99 6.63 7.96 0.06
CA LEU A 99 8.07 7.92 0.39
C LEU A 99 8.57 6.48 0.62
N ALA A 100 7.78 5.47 0.27
CA ALA A 100 8.20 4.08 0.33
C ALA A 100 9.40 3.84 -0.61
N PRO A 101 10.54 3.34 -0.10
CA PRO A 101 11.70 3.12 -0.94
C PRO A 101 11.49 1.93 -1.90
N PRO A 102 12.07 1.97 -3.11
CA PRO A 102 11.90 0.90 -4.10
C PRO A 102 12.30 -0.49 -3.57
N GLU A 103 13.35 -0.57 -2.76
CA GLU A 103 13.87 -1.82 -2.21
C GLU A 103 12.83 -2.56 -1.35
N LEU A 104 11.82 -1.84 -0.83
CA LEU A 104 10.75 -2.42 -0.03
C LEU A 104 9.91 -3.40 -0.85
N PHE A 105 9.68 -3.12 -2.13
CA PHE A 105 8.93 -3.99 -3.04
C PHE A 105 9.72 -5.28 -3.33
N GLN A 106 11.03 -5.18 -3.57
CA GLN A 106 11.87 -6.35 -3.84
C GLN A 106 11.95 -7.24 -2.61
N ARG A 107 12.18 -6.66 -1.41
CA ARG A 107 12.14 -7.42 -0.14
C ARG A 107 10.83 -8.16 0.06
N GLY A 108 9.71 -7.51 -0.29
CA GLY A 108 8.39 -8.12 -0.22
C GLY A 108 8.24 -9.31 -1.17
N LEU A 109 8.73 -9.19 -2.40
CA LEU A 109 8.70 -10.29 -3.37
C LEU A 109 9.53 -11.48 -2.90
N ASP A 110 10.73 -11.22 -2.37
CA ASP A 110 11.62 -12.27 -1.87
C ASP A 110 11.00 -12.98 -0.64
N ALA A 111 10.42 -12.22 0.29
CA ALA A 111 9.76 -12.76 1.48
C ALA A 111 8.48 -13.57 1.16
N ALA A 112 7.77 -13.21 0.09
CA ALA A 112 6.54 -13.90 -0.30
C ALA A 112 6.78 -15.24 -0.99
N GLN A 113 7.97 -15.52 -1.49
CA GLN A 113 8.24 -16.73 -2.28
C GLN A 113 7.90 -18.03 -1.58
N PRO A 114 8.24 -18.24 -0.27
CA PRO A 114 7.97 -19.52 0.39
C PRO A 114 6.48 -19.78 0.65
N THR A 115 5.71 -18.73 0.98
CA THR A 115 4.31 -18.87 1.43
C THR A 115 3.29 -18.42 0.39
N GLY A 116 3.69 -17.60 -0.55
CA GLY A 116 2.81 -16.96 -1.53
C GLY A 116 2.26 -15.60 -1.08
N ALA A 117 2.57 -15.15 0.14
CA ALA A 117 2.11 -13.87 0.68
C ALA A 117 3.10 -13.28 1.69
N ALA A 118 3.33 -11.96 1.63
CA ALA A 118 4.17 -11.25 2.59
C ALA A 118 3.71 -9.81 2.80
N VAL A 119 3.90 -9.32 4.03
CA VAL A 119 3.59 -7.95 4.44
C VAL A 119 4.78 -7.28 5.13
N PRO A 120 5.02 -5.98 4.91
CA PRO A 120 6.04 -5.24 5.66
C PRO A 120 5.51 -4.87 7.04
N GLY A 121 6.32 -5.10 8.07
CA GLY A 121 6.01 -4.72 9.44
C GLY A 121 7.08 -3.83 10.06
N ILE A 122 6.68 -2.81 10.79
CA ILE A 122 7.57 -2.02 11.65
C ILE A 122 7.22 -2.26 13.12
N PRO A 123 8.22 -2.30 14.02
CA PRO A 123 7.96 -2.44 15.45
C PRO A 123 7.10 -1.29 15.98
N LEU A 124 6.18 -1.61 16.87
CA LEU A 124 5.37 -0.59 17.55
C LEU A 124 6.23 0.15 18.60
N LYS A 125 6.13 1.47 18.63
CA LYS A 125 6.89 2.31 19.58
C LYS A 125 6.16 2.42 20.93
N ASP A 126 4.83 2.56 20.91
CA ASP A 126 4.00 2.76 22.09
C ASP A 126 3.52 1.45 22.71
N THR A 127 3.09 1.52 23.98
CA THR A 127 2.44 0.40 24.65
C THR A 127 1.03 0.19 24.09
N ILE A 128 0.74 -1.03 23.63
CA ILE A 128 -0.56 -1.39 23.08
C ILE A 128 -1.53 -1.77 24.20
N LYS A 129 -2.76 -1.28 24.10
CA LYS A 129 -3.86 -1.67 24.97
C LYS A 129 -5.01 -2.24 24.16
N ARG A 130 -5.52 -3.39 24.57
CA ARG A 130 -6.83 -3.87 24.09
C ARG A 130 -7.91 -3.13 24.88
N VAL A 131 -8.86 -2.53 24.16
CA VAL A 131 -9.90 -1.67 24.76
C VAL A 131 -11.28 -2.22 24.41
N ALA A 132 -12.20 -2.27 25.37
CA ALA A 132 -13.62 -2.54 25.17
C ALA A 132 -14.43 -1.56 26.04
N ALA A 133 -15.50 -0.99 25.47
CA ALA A 133 -16.35 0.01 26.13
C ALA A 133 -15.54 1.12 26.84
N SER A 134 -14.56 1.69 26.16
CA SER A 134 -13.65 2.75 26.65
C SER A 134 -12.82 2.36 27.89
N ARG A 135 -12.66 1.07 28.16
CA ARG A 135 -11.84 0.55 29.28
C ARG A 135 -10.74 -0.37 28.77
N VAL A 136 -9.59 -0.33 29.42
CA VAL A 136 -8.50 -1.25 29.13
C VAL A 136 -8.90 -2.65 29.60
N VAL A 137 -8.93 -3.62 28.69
CA VAL A 137 -9.24 -5.03 28.98
C VAL A 137 -8.03 -5.96 28.81
N GLY A 138 -6.87 -5.42 28.44
CA GLY A 138 -5.62 -6.19 28.36
C GLY A 138 -4.48 -5.37 27.77
N THR A 139 -3.27 -5.87 27.99
CA THR A 139 -2.03 -5.29 27.43
C THR A 139 -1.29 -6.41 26.70
N PRO A 140 -1.39 -6.46 25.37
CA PRO A 140 -0.64 -7.42 24.56
C PRO A 140 0.88 -7.26 24.70
N VAL A 141 1.64 -8.30 24.50
CA VAL A 141 3.10 -8.25 24.43
C VAL A 141 3.48 -7.51 23.14
N ARG A 142 4.01 -6.29 23.28
CA ARG A 142 4.33 -5.42 22.13
C ARG A 142 5.29 -6.07 21.13
N ALA A 143 6.25 -6.85 21.59
CA ALA A 143 7.25 -7.51 20.75
C ALA A 143 6.64 -8.55 19.78
N GLU A 144 5.42 -9.01 20.02
CA GLU A 144 4.68 -9.97 19.19
C GLU A 144 3.81 -9.24 18.12
N HIS A 145 3.87 -7.91 18.07
CA HIS A 145 3.01 -7.10 17.20
C HIS A 145 3.85 -6.16 16.34
N VAL A 146 3.39 -5.96 15.10
CA VAL A 146 3.97 -4.99 14.16
C VAL A 146 2.88 -4.09 13.60
N ALA A 147 3.23 -2.87 13.24
CA ALA A 147 2.38 -2.04 12.40
C ALA A 147 2.62 -2.41 10.94
N VAL A 148 1.58 -2.95 10.29
CA VAL A 148 1.66 -3.40 8.90
C VAL A 148 1.61 -2.21 7.96
N GLN A 149 2.47 -2.25 6.95
CA GLN A 149 2.54 -1.26 5.89
C GLN A 149 2.17 -1.89 4.53
N THR A 150 2.44 -1.17 3.44
CA THR A 150 2.47 -1.67 2.07
C THR A 150 3.80 -1.25 1.42
N PRO A 151 4.31 -1.96 0.38
CA PRO A 151 3.63 -2.94 -0.46
C PRO A 151 3.40 -4.29 0.25
N GLN A 152 2.19 -4.84 0.10
CA GLN A 152 1.89 -6.22 0.44
C GLN A 152 2.01 -7.06 -0.84
N VAL A 153 2.75 -8.16 -0.78
CA VAL A 153 3.05 -8.96 -1.97
C VAL A 153 2.36 -10.30 -1.89
N PHE A 154 1.71 -10.66 -2.99
CA PHE A 154 0.91 -11.89 -3.10
C PHE A 154 1.14 -12.60 -4.43
N ARG A 155 1.09 -13.91 -4.39
CA ARG A 155 0.90 -14.72 -5.59
C ARG A 155 -0.52 -14.49 -6.11
N ARG A 156 -0.66 -14.26 -7.42
CA ARG A 156 -1.91 -13.83 -8.05
C ARG A 156 -3.07 -14.80 -7.82
N ASP A 157 -2.85 -16.10 -7.98
CA ASP A 157 -3.88 -17.12 -7.78
C ASP A 157 -4.38 -17.17 -6.34
N LEU A 158 -3.49 -16.95 -5.38
CA LEU A 158 -3.82 -16.89 -3.97
C LEU A 158 -4.71 -15.68 -3.64
N LEU A 159 -4.34 -14.49 -4.12
CA LEU A 159 -5.12 -13.28 -3.89
C LEU A 159 -6.50 -13.34 -4.58
N LEU A 160 -6.58 -13.93 -5.78
CA LEU A 160 -7.87 -14.19 -6.45
C LEU A 160 -8.79 -15.07 -5.60
N ARG A 161 -8.28 -16.17 -5.06
CA ARG A 161 -9.05 -17.07 -4.19
C ARG A 161 -9.48 -16.36 -2.91
N ALA A 162 -8.59 -15.58 -2.29
CA ALA A 162 -8.86 -14.85 -1.06
C ALA A 162 -9.99 -13.81 -1.25
N LEU A 163 -9.95 -13.02 -2.32
CA LEU A 163 -10.99 -12.06 -2.65
C LEU A 163 -12.34 -12.72 -3.01
N ALA A 164 -12.33 -13.90 -3.62
CA ALA A 164 -13.55 -14.63 -4.00
C ALA A 164 -14.26 -15.27 -2.80
N MET A 165 -13.57 -15.48 -1.67
CA MET A 165 -14.09 -16.22 -0.52
C MET A 165 -15.13 -15.42 0.29
N THR A 166 -15.02 -14.12 0.34
CA THR A 166 -15.90 -13.24 1.14
C THR A 166 -16.04 -11.87 0.50
N ASP A 167 -17.14 -11.17 0.80
CA ASP A 167 -17.33 -9.76 0.44
C ASP A 167 -17.08 -8.79 1.60
N ASP A 168 -16.47 -9.27 2.69
CA ASP A 168 -16.17 -8.42 3.86
C ASP A 168 -15.25 -7.25 3.47
N ASP A 169 -15.53 -6.10 4.05
CA ASP A 169 -14.63 -4.96 3.97
C ASP A 169 -13.50 -5.14 4.99
N VAL A 170 -12.29 -5.35 4.48
CA VAL A 170 -11.09 -5.61 5.29
C VAL A 170 -10.12 -4.43 5.18
N THR A 171 -9.30 -4.27 6.21
CA THR A 171 -8.31 -3.20 6.27
C THR A 171 -7.11 -3.44 5.36
N ASP A 172 -6.82 -4.72 5.09
CA ASP A 172 -5.79 -5.15 4.13
C ASP A 172 -6.10 -6.55 3.56
N GLU A 173 -5.40 -6.94 2.50
CA GLU A 173 -5.63 -8.20 1.79
C GLU A 173 -5.00 -9.39 2.52
N ALA A 174 -4.01 -9.19 3.39
CA ALA A 174 -3.38 -10.26 4.15
C ALA A 174 -4.39 -11.00 5.05
N ILE A 175 -5.35 -10.27 5.64
CA ILE A 175 -6.44 -10.84 6.44
C ILE A 175 -7.23 -11.89 5.64
N LEU A 176 -7.48 -11.64 4.34
CA LEU A 176 -8.20 -12.58 3.49
C LEU A 176 -7.38 -13.84 3.20
N VAL A 177 -6.07 -13.68 3.04
CA VAL A 177 -5.14 -14.80 2.82
C VAL A 177 -5.00 -15.64 4.09
N GLU A 178 -4.92 -15.01 5.27
CA GLU A 178 -4.92 -15.68 6.57
C GLU A 178 -6.19 -16.53 6.77
N ARG A 179 -7.35 -16.04 6.35
CA ARG A 179 -8.63 -16.79 6.41
C ARG A 179 -8.66 -18.03 5.50
N LEU A 180 -7.79 -18.09 4.48
CA LEU A 180 -7.57 -19.32 3.70
C LEU A 180 -6.69 -20.34 4.42
N GLY A 181 -6.20 -20.03 5.64
CA GLY A 181 -5.25 -20.87 6.37
C GLY A 181 -3.83 -20.84 5.79
N ILE A 182 -3.51 -19.82 5.00
CA ILE A 182 -2.19 -19.62 4.41
C ILE A 182 -1.36 -18.71 5.32
N GLU A 183 -0.13 -19.13 5.58
CA GLU A 183 0.83 -18.34 6.33
C GLU A 183 1.23 -17.10 5.54
N VAL A 184 1.17 -15.92 6.19
CA VAL A 184 1.63 -14.65 5.62
C VAL A 184 2.99 -14.31 6.25
N ALA A 185 4.03 -14.22 5.44
CA ALA A 185 5.36 -13.86 5.91
C ALA A 185 5.41 -12.37 6.29
N VAL A 186 6.16 -12.05 7.36
CA VAL A 186 6.43 -10.67 7.74
C VAL A 186 7.88 -10.32 7.41
N PHE A 187 8.11 -9.23 6.71
CA PHE A 187 9.44 -8.70 6.45
C PHE A 187 9.62 -7.29 7.03
N VAL A 188 10.88 -6.87 7.20
CA VAL A 188 11.18 -5.56 7.80
C VAL A 188 10.67 -4.45 6.90
N GLY A 189 9.77 -3.61 7.44
CA GLY A 189 9.22 -2.42 6.82
C GLY A 189 10.24 -1.26 6.73
N ASP A 190 9.74 -0.06 6.45
CA ASP A 190 10.56 1.14 6.41
C ASP A 190 9.78 2.31 7.03
N GLU A 191 10.39 3.07 7.93
CA GLU A 191 9.70 4.22 8.56
C GLU A 191 9.27 5.28 7.54
N ARG A 192 9.98 5.42 6.41
CA ARG A 192 9.59 6.31 5.31
C ARG A 192 8.33 5.86 4.58
N ALA A 193 7.95 4.57 4.70
CA ALA A 193 6.72 4.04 4.10
C ALA A 193 5.47 4.31 4.97
N PHE A 194 5.49 5.34 5.82
CA PHE A 194 4.30 5.75 6.57
C PHE A 194 3.18 6.24 5.63
N LYS A 195 1.94 6.02 6.05
CA LYS A 195 0.77 6.44 5.27
C LYS A 195 0.42 7.89 5.59
N ILE A 196 0.46 8.75 4.60
CA ILE A 196 0.08 10.15 4.74
C ILE A 196 -1.45 10.22 4.83
N THR A 197 -1.98 10.50 6.03
CA THR A 197 -3.41 10.48 6.35
C THR A 197 -3.93 11.74 7.04
N THR A 198 -3.03 12.52 7.61
CA THR A 198 -3.32 13.75 8.34
C THR A 198 -2.47 14.91 7.82
N PRO A 199 -2.83 16.19 8.11
CA PRO A 199 -1.96 17.32 7.80
C PRO A 199 -0.57 17.23 8.43
N LEU A 200 -0.45 16.61 9.61
CA LEU A 200 0.84 16.37 10.26
C LEU A 200 1.70 15.40 9.47
N ASP A 201 1.12 14.29 8.96
CA ASP A 201 1.83 13.35 8.11
C ASP A 201 2.34 14.03 6.83
N PHE A 202 1.53 14.95 6.27
CA PHE A 202 1.89 15.70 5.07
C PHE A 202 3.09 16.64 5.32
N ALA A 203 3.07 17.37 6.46
CA ALA A 203 4.19 18.21 6.87
C ALA A 203 5.46 17.38 7.13
N LEU A 204 5.32 16.21 7.78
CA LEU A 204 6.42 15.29 8.02
C LEU A 204 7.02 14.79 6.70
N ALA A 205 6.18 14.44 5.72
CA ALA A 205 6.65 14.01 4.41
C ALA A 205 7.47 15.10 3.70
N GLY A 206 7.03 16.36 3.77
CA GLY A 206 7.79 17.50 3.26
C GLY A 206 9.15 17.68 3.94
N ALA A 207 9.20 17.52 5.27
CA ALA A 207 10.46 17.59 6.02
C ALA A 207 11.45 16.48 5.62
N VAL A 208 10.97 15.22 5.48
CA VAL A 208 11.80 14.08 5.04
C VAL A 208 12.38 14.31 3.65
N LEU A 209 11.61 14.91 2.72
CA LEU A 209 12.08 15.22 1.38
C LEU A 209 13.13 16.34 1.38
N SER A 210 12.95 17.34 2.24
CA SER A 210 13.92 18.45 2.36
C SER A 210 15.26 17.97 2.90
N ASP A 211 15.26 17.10 3.91
CA ASP A 211 16.47 16.54 4.52
C ASP A 211 17.25 15.67 3.52
N SER A 212 16.57 14.86 2.73
CA SER A 212 17.21 14.01 1.70
C SER A 212 17.91 14.79 0.58
N ARG A 213 17.62 16.08 0.39
CA ARG A 213 18.33 16.99 -0.55
C ARG A 213 19.61 17.57 0.03
N HIS A 214 19.73 17.68 1.35
CA HIS A 214 20.91 18.23 2.02
C HIS A 214 22.02 17.18 2.25
N VAL A 215 21.71 15.90 2.06
CA VAL A 215 22.65 14.77 2.27
C VAL A 215 23.32 14.30 0.94
N ARG A 216 23.05 15.01 -0.17
CA ARG A 216 23.69 14.71 -1.49
C ARG A 216 24.76 15.80 -1.82
#